data_cd9f62c32724b4d833aa36269b67e67d
#
_entry.id   cd9f62c32724b4d833aa36269b67e67d
#
_cell.length_a   1.000
_cell.length_b   1.000
_cell.length_c   1.000
_cell.angle_alpha   90.00
_cell.angle_beta   90.00
_cell.angle_gamma   90.00
#
_symmetry.space_group_name_H-M   'P 1'
#
loop_
_entity.id
_entity.type
_entity.pdbx_description
1 polymer ?
#
loop_
_entity_poly.entity_id
_entity_poly.type
_entity_poly.pdbx_seq_one_letter_code
_entity_poly.pdbx_strand_id
1 'polypeptide(L)'
;MTRKRALQPPNPIHPGAMLLEEFLQPAGKSQVAFAREIGWTRARLNEFIKGKRGVTADAALDLAAVLGTSARLWMNLQATHDLDVALRRRGSAA
;
A
#
# COMPACT_ATOMS: atom_id res chain seq x y z
N MET A 1 0.77 25.71 -0.48
CA MET A 1 0.90 25.30 -0.41
C MET A 1 1.10 24.24 -0.33
N THR A 2 1.26 23.81 -0.10
CA THR A 2 1.38 22.78 0.06
C THR A 2 2.09 22.07 -0.61
N ARG A 3 2.52 22.14 -1.21
CA ARG A 3 3.22 21.61 -1.87
C ARG A 3 4.36 21.04 -1.47
N LYS A 4 4.83 21.13 -0.55
CA LYS A 4 5.94 20.63 -0.16
C LYS A 4 5.88 19.26 0.07
N ARG A 5 4.88 18.76 0.45
CA ARG A 5 4.78 17.48 0.67
C ARG A 5 4.91 16.74 -0.52
N ALA A 6 4.49 17.19 -1.57
CA ALA A 6 4.56 16.49 -2.78
C ALA A 6 5.99 16.28 -3.21
N LEU A 7 6.90 17.05 -2.71
CA LEU A 7 8.25 16.95 -3.12
C LEU A 7 8.96 15.74 -2.58
N GLN A 8 8.88 15.52 -1.27
CA GLN A 8 9.70 14.50 -0.74
C GLN A 8 9.14 14.06 0.56
N PRO A 9 8.33 13.05 0.58
CA PRO A 9 7.81 12.56 1.84
C PRO A 9 8.96 12.06 2.70
N PRO A 10 8.84 12.21 3.99
CA PRO A 10 9.88 11.74 4.90
C PRO A 10 10.15 10.26 4.76
N ASN A 11 9.12 9.49 4.49
CA ASN A 11 9.24 8.06 4.35
C ASN A 11 8.49 7.58 3.13
N PRO A 12 8.97 6.54 2.47
CA PRO A 12 8.23 5.96 1.34
C PRO A 12 6.88 5.45 1.82
N ILE A 13 5.86 5.67 1.02
CA ILE A 13 4.51 5.23 1.35
C ILE A 13 4.35 3.78 0.92
N HIS A 14 4.02 2.92 1.87
CA HIS A 14 3.78 1.51 1.57
C HIS A 14 2.37 1.34 1.02
N PRO A 15 2.16 0.43 0.06
CA PRO A 15 0.81 0.18 -0.46
C PRO A 15 -0.21 -0.15 0.61
N GLY A 16 0.21 -0.77 1.71
CA GLY A 16 -0.70 -1.07 2.81
C GLY A 16 -1.24 0.19 3.47
N ALA A 17 -0.41 1.22 3.60
CA ALA A 17 -0.85 2.50 4.14
C ALA A 17 -1.82 3.16 3.16
N MET A 18 -1.55 3.03 1.88
CA MET A 18 -2.43 3.56 0.84
C MET A 18 -3.81 2.89 0.94
N LEU A 19 -3.84 1.58 1.11
CA LEU A 19 -5.10 0.85 1.27
C LEU A 19 -5.87 1.39 2.47
N LEU A 20 -5.21 1.53 3.59
CA LEU A 20 -5.87 1.99 4.81
C LEU A 20 -6.40 3.40 4.67
N GLU A 21 -5.56 4.32 4.23
CA GLU A 21 -5.88 5.74 4.26
C GLU A 21 -6.78 6.18 3.13
N GLU A 22 -6.62 5.59 1.96
CA GLU A 22 -7.37 6.03 0.80
C GLU A 22 -8.61 5.21 0.50
N PHE A 23 -8.71 4.02 1.05
CA PHE A 23 -9.85 3.15 0.77
C PHE A 23 -10.64 2.75 2.00
N LEU A 24 -9.98 2.22 3.02
CA LEU A 24 -10.71 1.70 4.17
C LEU A 24 -11.26 2.81 5.06
N GLN A 25 -10.43 3.76 5.42
CA GLN A 25 -10.86 4.85 6.30
C GLN A 25 -11.94 5.71 5.65
N PRO A 26 -11.80 6.15 4.40
CA PRO A 26 -12.86 6.93 3.78
C PRO A 26 -14.17 6.17 3.67
N ALA A 27 -14.11 4.86 3.50
CA ALA A 27 -15.32 4.05 3.39
C ALA A 27 -15.87 3.63 4.75
N GLY A 28 -15.20 3.97 5.83
CA GLY A 28 -15.63 3.56 7.16
C GLY A 28 -15.58 2.04 7.33
N LYS A 29 -14.69 1.38 6.62
CA LYS A 29 -14.63 -0.07 6.62
C LYS A 29 -13.57 -0.59 7.55
N SER A 30 -13.95 -1.55 8.39
CA SER A 30 -13.00 -2.14 9.34
C SER A 30 -12.09 -3.14 8.63
N GLN A 31 -10.96 -3.42 9.25
CA GLN A 31 -10.05 -4.43 8.72
C GLN A 31 -10.70 -5.81 8.72
N VAL A 32 -11.49 -6.10 9.74
CA VAL A 32 -12.17 -7.40 9.82
C VAL A 32 -13.11 -7.56 8.64
N ALA A 33 -13.90 -6.54 8.35
CA ALA A 33 -14.84 -6.61 7.24
C ALA A 33 -14.11 -6.72 5.91
N PHE A 34 -13.05 -5.95 5.73
CA PHE A 34 -12.32 -5.98 4.48
C PHE A 34 -11.59 -7.30 4.27
N ALA A 35 -11.01 -7.86 5.32
CA ALA A 35 -10.34 -9.15 5.21
C ALA A 35 -11.32 -10.20 4.70
N ARG A 36 -12.55 -10.15 5.19
CA ARG A 36 -13.57 -11.07 4.75
C ARG A 36 -13.92 -10.86 3.28
N GLU A 37 -14.02 -9.61 2.84
CA GLU A 37 -14.35 -9.31 1.45
C GLU A 37 -13.26 -9.78 0.50
N ILE A 38 -12.00 -9.56 0.85
CA ILE A 38 -10.91 -9.88 -0.04
C ILE A 38 -10.47 -11.34 0.08
N GLY A 39 -10.97 -12.04 1.10
CA GLY A 39 -10.63 -13.43 1.27
C GLY A 39 -9.26 -13.67 1.89
N TRP A 40 -8.76 -12.69 2.60
CA TRP A 40 -7.47 -12.83 3.30
C TRP A 40 -7.72 -13.08 4.77
N THR A 41 -6.73 -13.67 5.44
CA THR A 41 -6.79 -13.77 6.88
C THR A 41 -6.60 -12.38 7.48
N ARG A 42 -7.08 -12.19 8.70
CA ARG A 42 -6.90 -10.92 9.39
C ARG A 42 -5.42 -10.64 9.61
N ALA A 43 -4.66 -11.69 9.92
CA ALA A 43 -3.22 -11.53 10.13
C ALA A 43 -2.53 -11.05 8.86
N ARG A 44 -2.88 -11.63 7.72
CA ARG A 44 -2.29 -11.23 6.45
C ARG A 44 -2.61 -9.78 6.13
N LEU A 45 -3.87 -9.38 6.29
CA LEU A 45 -4.25 -8.01 6.01
C LEU A 45 -3.56 -7.04 6.96
N ASN A 46 -3.48 -7.39 8.24
CA ASN A 46 -2.83 -6.53 9.22
C ASN A 46 -1.35 -6.35 8.89
N GLU A 47 -0.67 -7.43 8.49
CA GLU A 47 0.73 -7.34 8.09
C GLU A 47 0.92 -6.47 6.86
N PHE A 48 0.01 -6.57 5.92
CA PHE A 48 0.07 -5.75 4.72
C PHE A 48 -0.10 -4.27 5.09
N ILE A 49 -1.10 -3.95 5.89
CA ILE A 49 -1.36 -2.57 6.30
C ILE A 49 -0.19 -2.00 7.09
N LYS A 50 0.48 -2.82 7.89
CA LYS A 50 1.62 -2.36 8.66
C LYS A 50 2.93 -2.33 7.89
N GLY A 51 2.89 -2.66 6.61
CA GLY A 51 4.09 -2.62 5.78
C GLY A 51 5.02 -3.79 5.93
N LYS A 52 4.57 -4.86 6.59
CA LYS A 52 5.41 -6.03 6.80
C LYS A 52 5.37 -7.00 5.64
N ARG A 53 4.48 -6.77 4.71
CA ARG A 53 4.29 -7.66 3.58
C ARG A 53 3.96 -6.80 2.37
N GLY A 54 4.55 -7.10 1.23
CA GLY A 54 4.36 -6.31 0.02
C GLY A 54 3.25 -6.85 -0.88
N VAL A 55 3.10 -6.23 -2.03
CA VAL A 55 2.11 -6.63 -3.02
C VAL A 55 2.76 -7.63 -3.97
N THR A 56 2.20 -8.84 -3.98
CA THR A 56 2.53 -9.82 -5.01
C THR A 56 1.53 -9.65 -6.14
N ALA A 57 1.77 -10.31 -7.27
CA ALA A 57 0.84 -10.25 -8.39
C ALA A 57 -0.55 -10.74 -7.97
N ASP A 58 -0.60 -11.83 -7.20
CA ASP A 58 -1.88 -12.34 -6.74
C ASP A 58 -2.57 -11.35 -5.81
N ALA A 59 -1.84 -10.72 -4.91
CA ALA A 59 -2.42 -9.72 -4.03
C ALA A 59 -2.96 -8.53 -4.85
N ALA A 60 -2.23 -8.12 -5.89
CA ALA A 60 -2.68 -7.04 -6.75
C ALA A 60 -3.99 -7.38 -7.44
N LEU A 61 -4.11 -8.63 -7.90
CA LEU A 61 -5.34 -9.08 -8.54
C LEU A 61 -6.50 -9.12 -7.54
N ASP A 62 -6.24 -9.57 -6.32
CA ASP A 62 -7.25 -9.59 -5.27
C ASP A 62 -7.73 -8.17 -4.96
N LEU A 63 -6.80 -7.24 -4.79
CA LEU A 63 -7.13 -5.86 -4.48
C LEU A 63 -7.92 -5.21 -5.61
N ALA A 64 -7.51 -5.48 -6.85
CA ALA A 64 -8.20 -4.94 -8.01
C ALA A 64 -9.64 -5.42 -8.07
N ALA A 65 -9.86 -6.71 -7.79
CA ALA A 65 -11.18 -7.30 -7.88
C ALA A 65 -12.13 -6.70 -6.84
N VAL A 66 -11.65 -6.47 -5.63
CA VAL A 66 -12.51 -5.98 -4.56
C VAL A 66 -12.70 -4.47 -4.63
N LEU A 67 -11.66 -3.74 -4.99
CA LEU A 67 -11.71 -2.28 -4.94
C LEU A 67 -12.07 -1.62 -6.25
N GLY A 68 -12.11 -2.38 -7.34
CA GLY A 68 -12.42 -1.82 -8.64
C GLY A 68 -11.27 -1.01 -9.23
N THR A 69 -10.06 -1.24 -8.76
CA THR A 69 -8.87 -0.60 -9.31
C THR A 69 -8.19 -1.57 -10.27
N SER A 70 -7.12 -1.13 -10.92
CA SER A 70 -6.33 -2.05 -11.73
C SER A 70 -5.33 -2.77 -10.84
N ALA A 71 -4.95 -3.97 -11.24
CA ALA A 71 -3.88 -4.68 -10.54
C ALA A 71 -2.54 -3.97 -10.74
N ARG A 72 -2.36 -3.34 -11.90
CA ARG A 72 -1.13 -2.61 -12.19
C ARG A 72 -0.92 -1.44 -11.23
N LEU A 73 -1.99 -0.80 -10.81
CA LEU A 73 -1.88 0.27 -9.82
C LEU A 73 -1.13 -0.24 -8.57
N TRP A 74 -1.55 -1.40 -8.07
CA TRP A 74 -0.96 -1.93 -6.84
C TRP A 74 0.48 -2.39 -7.04
N MET A 75 0.77 -2.98 -8.20
CA MET A 75 2.14 -3.35 -8.52
C MET A 75 3.03 -2.13 -8.65
N ASN A 76 2.51 -1.06 -9.26
CA ASN A 76 3.28 0.17 -9.41
C ASN A 76 3.53 0.84 -8.07
N LEU A 77 2.56 0.81 -7.17
CA LEU A 77 2.75 1.36 -5.83
C LEU A 77 3.86 0.60 -5.10
N GLN A 78 3.88 -0.72 -5.24
CA GLN A 78 4.92 -1.51 -4.61
C GLN A 78 6.28 -1.21 -5.21
N ALA A 79 6.36 -1.14 -6.53
CA ALA A 79 7.64 -0.86 -7.20
C ALA A 79 8.17 0.51 -6.80
N THR A 80 7.29 1.51 -6.72
CA THR A 80 7.68 2.85 -6.32
C THR A 80 8.18 2.84 -4.88
N HIS A 81 7.48 2.15 -3.99
CA HIS A 81 7.89 2.05 -2.60
C HIS A 81 9.26 1.39 -2.50
N ASP A 82 9.44 0.27 -3.19
CA ASP A 82 10.70 -0.47 -3.12
C ASP A 82 11.86 0.36 -3.65
N LEU A 83 11.63 1.08 -4.73
CA LEU A 83 12.66 1.91 -5.32
C LEU A 83 13.00 3.06 -4.38
N ASP A 84 12.00 3.69 -3.78
CA ASP A 84 12.25 4.76 -2.83
C ASP A 84 13.05 4.28 -1.63
N VAL A 85 12.72 3.10 -1.10
CA VAL A 85 13.47 2.53 0.01
C VAL A 85 14.93 2.31 -0.39
N ALA A 86 15.14 1.74 -1.58
CA ALA A 86 16.48 1.47 -2.05
C ALA A 86 17.27 2.76 -2.27
N LEU A 87 16.63 3.76 -2.83
CA LEU A 87 17.28 5.04 -3.08
C LEU A 87 17.65 5.74 -1.78
N ARG A 88 16.79 5.70 -0.78
CA ARG A 88 17.10 6.31 0.50
C ARG A 88 18.26 5.60 1.18
N ARG A 89 18.27 4.28 1.09
CA ARG A 89 19.34 3.50 1.67
C ARG A 89 20.68 3.84 1.03
N ARG A 90 20.70 4.01 -0.30
CA ARG A 90 21.91 4.37 -1.03
C ARG A 90 22.17 5.85 -1.00
N GLY A 91 21.13 6.62 -1.16
CA GLY A 91 21.24 8.06 -1.25
C GLY A 91 21.79 8.70 0.00
N SER A 92 21.49 8.08 1.13
CA SER A 92 22.04 8.62 2.34
C SER A 92 23.54 8.59 2.32
N ALA A 93 24.10 7.70 1.55
CA ALA A 93 25.53 7.59 1.46
C ALA A 93 26.09 8.54 0.45
N ALA A 94 25.26 9.05 -0.39
CA ALA A 94 25.75 10.00 -1.38
C ALA A 94 25.97 11.40 -0.78
#